data_407bbe80c41a57efeba7fe0c89a3fa91
#
_entry.id   407bbe80c41a57efeba7fe0c89a3fa91
#
_cell.length_a   1.000
_cell.length_b   1.000
_cell.length_c   1.000
_cell.angle_alpha   90.00
_cell.angle_beta   90.00
_cell.angle_gamma   90.00
#
_symmetry.space_group_name_H-M   'P 1'
#
loop_
_entity.id
_entity.type
_entity.pdbx_description
1 polymer ?
#
loop_
_entity_poly.entity_id
_entity_poly.type
_entity_poly.pdbx_seq_one_letter_code
_entity_poly.pdbx_strand_id
1 'polypeptide(L)'
;MYAVFREEPPFSPCSGQYRSLSPNVVLHRSIRIDDGRKGTRRWTNVGPTTDGWGVDDRRGDAGAPALTPTESDRTKFRWVDGWDVYVIAHGGAGSPADEPDDRAAVLDEAVDCGADTKTPLSAVRATVRVLEIDPRFNAGIGGAVQSDGVPRTDAGVMCGDGRTGAAAAMSGVAHAVDVAGAVATETPHVMLAGERAVAFADSVGVETGIDLWSDASRERWAEADPPDGGGAGDASADTDAQLAWVRERFGSDGDGTGNGGDGNGGGGVADSDGSETTERVAPPRDHDTVGAVATDGERVAAATSTGGRWYALAGRVGDVPQVGAGFFASPAGGASATGAGEDIAREGVARRAVELLEQGADAPTAARIAIEEFDEATESDAGVVVMDSEGRAGEAYNSPAMQTAEY
;
A
#
# COMPACT_ATOMS: atom_id res chain seq x y z
N MET A 1 40.70 -2.65 0.05
CA MET A 1 40.42 -1.36 -0.57
C MET A 1 39.00 -1.04 -0.08
N TYR A 2 38.87 -0.28 1.03
CA TYR A 2 37.57 0.03 1.62
C TYR A 2 37.00 1.19 0.85
N ALA A 3 35.84 0.97 0.22
CA ALA A 3 35.03 2.04 -0.35
C ALA A 3 34.31 2.76 0.82
N VAL A 4 34.59 4.04 0.98
CA VAL A 4 33.92 4.92 1.92
C VAL A 4 32.56 5.25 1.30
N PHE A 5 31.50 4.66 1.81
CA PHE A 5 30.14 5.11 1.51
C PHE A 5 29.94 6.48 2.15
N ARG A 6 29.56 7.47 1.35
CA ARG A 6 29.13 8.77 1.82
C ARG A 6 27.73 8.60 2.44
N GLU A 7 27.58 9.03 3.67
CA GLU A 7 26.29 9.19 4.34
C GLU A 7 25.35 10.04 3.49
N GLU A 8 24.19 9.50 3.15
CA GLU A 8 23.07 10.31 2.68
C GLU A 8 22.59 11.18 3.86
N PRO A 9 22.26 12.46 3.62
CA PRO A 9 21.74 13.31 4.70
C PRO A 9 20.39 12.76 5.20
N PRO A 10 20.04 12.96 6.48
CA PRO A 10 18.77 12.51 7.04
C PRO A 10 17.61 13.09 6.22
N PHE A 11 16.64 12.24 5.92
CA PHE A 11 15.43 12.55 5.20
C PHE A 11 14.84 13.88 5.67
N SER A 12 14.67 14.83 4.76
CA SER A 12 13.82 15.98 4.99
C SER A 12 12.38 15.51 4.77
N PRO A 13 11.50 15.55 5.76
CA PRO A 13 10.10 15.17 5.53
C PRO A 13 9.51 16.10 4.47
N CYS A 14 8.68 15.58 3.58
CA CYS A 14 7.72 16.39 2.84
C CYS A 14 7.00 17.23 3.90
N SER A 15 7.32 18.51 4.01
CA SER A 15 6.90 19.37 5.10
C SER A 15 5.44 19.79 4.89
N GLY A 16 4.52 18.84 5.05
CA GLY A 16 3.10 19.08 5.23
C GLY A 16 2.78 19.10 6.72
N GLN A 17 2.76 20.29 7.33
CA GLN A 17 2.10 20.44 8.62
C GLN A 17 0.61 20.22 8.40
N TYR A 18 0.07 19.13 8.97
CA TYR A 18 -1.37 18.93 9.09
C TYR A 18 -1.98 20.12 9.87
N ARG A 19 -2.48 21.11 9.15
CA ARG A 19 -3.47 22.05 9.66
C ARG A 19 -4.82 21.53 9.20
N SER A 20 -5.74 21.36 10.15
CA SER A 20 -7.16 21.15 9.88
C SER A 20 -7.64 22.12 8.80
N LEU A 21 -7.88 21.64 7.59
CA LEU A 21 -8.33 22.47 6.47
C LEU A 21 -9.82 22.74 6.64
N SER A 22 -10.17 23.98 6.93
CA SER A 22 -11.50 24.53 6.63
C SER A 22 -11.68 24.57 5.10
N PRO A 23 -12.90 24.33 4.58
CA PRO A 23 -13.14 24.21 3.15
C PRO A 23 -13.12 25.61 2.50
N ASN A 24 -11.97 26.11 2.09
CA ASN A 24 -11.81 27.24 1.18
C ASN A 24 -10.36 27.77 1.18
N VAL A 25 -9.38 26.93 0.82
CA VAL A 25 -8.04 27.43 0.52
C VAL A 25 -7.57 26.85 -0.80
N VAL A 26 -7.51 27.71 -1.81
CA VAL A 26 -6.86 27.42 -3.10
C VAL A 26 -5.35 27.53 -2.89
N LEU A 27 -4.64 26.40 -2.96
CA LEU A 27 -3.18 26.35 -2.87
C LEU A 27 -2.54 26.80 -4.19
N HIS A 28 -1.79 27.89 -4.14
CA HIS A 28 -0.93 28.32 -5.23
C HIS A 28 0.43 27.63 -5.14
N ARG A 29 0.73 26.76 -6.07
CA ARG A 29 2.06 26.14 -6.24
C ARG A 29 3.03 27.15 -6.87
N SER A 30 4.13 27.47 -6.18
CA SER A 30 5.23 28.27 -6.72
C SER A 30 6.32 27.35 -7.26
N ILE A 31 6.50 27.31 -8.57
CA ILE A 31 7.62 26.62 -9.21
C ILE A 31 8.84 27.54 -9.13
N ARG A 32 9.92 27.10 -8.51
CA ARG A 32 11.23 27.76 -8.56
C ARG A 32 11.97 27.26 -9.81
N ILE A 33 12.17 28.15 -10.76
CA ILE A 33 13.17 27.96 -11.82
C ILE A 33 14.39 28.76 -11.38
N ASP A 34 15.51 28.05 -11.15
CA ASP A 34 16.76 28.70 -10.74
C ASP A 34 17.62 28.99 -12.00
N ASP A 35 17.34 30.11 -12.66
CA ASP A 35 18.15 30.66 -13.74
C ASP A 35 18.81 32.01 -13.39
N GLY A 36 18.87 32.30 -12.08
CA GLY A 36 19.52 33.54 -11.61
C GLY A 36 18.78 34.83 -11.92
N ARG A 37 17.54 34.83 -12.42
CA ARG A 37 16.75 36.05 -12.69
C ARG A 37 15.35 35.93 -12.04
N LYS A 38 15.10 36.82 -11.08
CA LYS A 38 13.80 36.96 -10.44
C LYS A 38 12.77 37.55 -11.42
N GLY A 39 11.82 36.73 -11.89
CA GLY A 39 10.70 37.17 -12.68
C GLY A 39 9.41 36.51 -12.24
N THR A 40 8.56 37.25 -11.53
CA THR A 40 7.20 36.82 -11.18
C THR A 40 6.28 36.98 -12.39
N ARG A 41 5.76 35.91 -12.95
CA ARG A 41 4.67 35.95 -13.92
C ARG A 41 3.34 35.73 -13.21
N ARG A 42 2.49 36.75 -13.31
CA ARG A 42 1.12 36.76 -12.83
C ARG A 42 0.22 36.21 -13.94
N TRP A 43 -0.49 35.15 -13.70
CA TRP A 43 -1.53 34.67 -14.60
C TRP A 43 -2.85 35.35 -14.22
N THR A 44 -3.49 36.01 -15.19
CA THR A 44 -4.85 36.52 -15.06
C THR A 44 -5.80 35.56 -15.74
N ASN A 45 -6.84 35.16 -15.03
CA ASN A 45 -7.96 34.39 -15.57
C ASN A 45 -8.66 35.26 -16.65
N VAL A 46 -8.75 34.72 -17.88
CA VAL A 46 -9.62 35.24 -18.91
C VAL A 46 -10.67 34.18 -19.20
N GLY A 47 -11.90 34.49 -18.85
CA GLY A 47 -13.07 33.69 -19.19
C GLY A 47 -13.40 33.74 -20.69
N PRO A 48 -14.30 32.89 -21.19
CA PRO A 48 -14.57 32.74 -22.62
C PRO A 48 -15.37 33.94 -23.18
N THR A 49 -14.85 34.55 -24.22
CA THR A 49 -15.65 35.45 -25.09
C THR A 49 -15.90 34.76 -26.42
N THR A 50 -17.16 34.61 -26.73
CA THR A 50 -17.72 34.35 -28.06
C THR A 50 -17.48 35.58 -28.94
N ASP A 51 -17.10 35.35 -30.22
CA ASP A 51 -17.61 36.00 -31.44
C ASP A 51 -16.56 36.10 -32.55
N GLY A 52 -16.99 35.77 -33.75
CA GLY A 52 -16.56 36.46 -34.95
C GLY A 52 -15.94 35.64 -36.08
N TRP A 53 -16.76 35.34 -37.05
CA TRP A 53 -16.49 34.83 -38.41
C TRP A 53 -15.50 35.70 -39.21
N GLY A 54 -14.65 35.02 -40.00
CA GLY A 54 -13.87 35.67 -41.07
C GLY A 54 -13.29 34.61 -42.01
N VAL A 55 -13.99 34.38 -43.14
CA VAL A 55 -13.55 33.57 -44.29
C VAL A 55 -12.58 34.37 -45.11
N ASP A 56 -11.42 33.86 -45.50
CA ASP A 56 -10.78 34.22 -46.76
C ASP A 56 -10.07 33.03 -47.41
N ASP A 57 -10.41 32.84 -48.65
CA ASP A 57 -10.12 31.77 -49.57
C ASP A 57 -8.83 32.08 -50.35
N ARG A 58 -7.85 31.13 -50.39
CA ARG A 58 -6.96 30.98 -51.57
C ARG A 58 -6.24 29.62 -51.59
N ARG A 59 -6.52 28.94 -52.67
CA ARG A 59 -6.07 27.66 -53.20
C ARG A 59 -4.55 27.44 -53.19
N GLY A 60 -4.19 26.14 -53.03
CA GLY A 60 -3.05 25.58 -53.76
C GLY A 60 -2.27 24.51 -53.05
N ASP A 61 -2.46 23.32 -53.54
CA ASP A 61 -1.55 22.21 -53.69
C ASP A 61 -1.62 21.02 -52.71
N ALA A 62 -1.76 19.87 -53.36
CA ALA A 62 -1.97 18.54 -52.83
C ALA A 62 -0.70 18.01 -52.10
N GLY A 63 -0.81 17.78 -50.81
CA GLY A 63 0.09 16.98 -50.01
C GLY A 63 -0.72 16.02 -49.15
N ALA A 64 -0.31 14.78 -49.08
CA ALA A 64 -0.96 13.70 -48.34
C ALA A 64 -1.31 14.11 -46.90
N PRO A 65 -2.44 13.62 -46.33
CA PRO A 65 -2.84 14.00 -44.98
C PRO A 65 -1.86 13.47 -43.96
N ALA A 66 -1.17 14.36 -43.28
CA ALA A 66 -0.51 14.04 -42.03
C ALA A 66 -1.59 13.70 -41.00
N LEU A 67 -1.58 12.47 -40.49
CA LEU A 67 -2.39 12.07 -39.36
C LEU A 67 -1.97 12.92 -38.15
N THR A 68 -2.81 13.88 -37.80
CA THR A 68 -2.67 14.58 -36.53
C THR A 68 -3.11 13.61 -35.44
N PRO A 69 -2.26 13.34 -34.39
CA PRO A 69 -2.67 12.54 -33.25
C PRO A 69 -3.84 13.23 -32.56
N THR A 70 -4.86 12.46 -32.23
CA THR A 70 -5.99 12.90 -31.41
C THR A 70 -5.53 13.21 -29.98
N GLU A 71 -6.22 14.06 -29.27
CA GLU A 71 -5.89 14.54 -27.93
C GLU A 71 -5.85 13.41 -26.86
N SER A 72 -6.27 12.20 -27.19
CA SER A 72 -6.17 10.98 -26.37
C SER A 72 -4.80 10.29 -26.42
N ASP A 73 -3.92 10.64 -27.37
CA ASP A 73 -2.57 10.06 -27.51
C ASP A 73 -1.47 10.87 -26.81
N ARG A 74 -1.83 11.75 -25.90
CA ARG A 74 -0.85 12.41 -25.03
C ARG A 74 -0.54 11.56 -23.81
N THR A 75 -0.04 10.35 -23.99
CA THR A 75 0.95 9.80 -23.06
C THR A 75 2.11 10.79 -23.03
N LYS A 76 2.28 11.45 -21.91
CA LYS A 76 3.31 12.45 -21.68
C LYS A 76 4.69 11.79 -21.73
N PHE A 77 5.26 11.58 -22.91
CA PHE A 77 6.70 11.39 -23.03
C PHE A 77 7.37 12.73 -22.70
N ARG A 78 7.73 12.89 -21.45
CA ARG A 78 8.55 14.00 -20.99
C ARG A 78 10.00 13.54 -20.99
N TRP A 79 10.76 13.89 -22.00
CA TRP A 79 12.22 13.84 -21.94
C TRP A 79 12.69 14.90 -20.96
N VAL A 80 13.21 14.50 -19.82
CA VAL A 80 13.86 15.38 -18.86
C VAL A 80 15.22 14.79 -18.53
N ASP A 81 16.26 15.64 -18.61
CA ASP A 81 17.62 15.32 -18.17
C ASP A 81 17.64 15.19 -16.63
N GLY A 82 17.24 14.04 -16.10
CA GLY A 82 17.19 13.70 -14.69
C GLY A 82 16.47 12.35 -14.52
N TRP A 83 16.97 11.50 -13.67
CA TRP A 83 16.43 10.20 -13.36
C TRP A 83 15.03 10.37 -12.73
N ASP A 84 13.97 10.28 -13.55
CA ASP A 84 12.61 10.28 -13.04
C ASP A 84 12.33 8.91 -12.40
N VAL A 85 11.85 8.89 -11.17
CA VAL A 85 11.41 7.67 -10.50
C VAL A 85 9.93 7.49 -10.75
N TYR A 86 9.55 6.37 -11.36
CA TYR A 86 8.16 5.95 -11.55
C TYR A 86 7.69 5.19 -10.33
N VAL A 87 6.46 5.43 -9.91
CA VAL A 87 5.87 4.81 -8.72
C VAL A 87 4.44 4.38 -9.01
N ILE A 88 4.06 3.18 -8.58
CA ILE A 88 2.68 2.76 -8.43
C ILE A 88 2.44 2.37 -6.98
N ALA A 89 1.27 2.72 -6.44
CA ALA A 89 0.88 2.39 -5.08
C ALA A 89 -0.54 1.84 -5.01
N HIS A 90 -0.84 1.07 -3.96
CA HIS A 90 -2.19 0.62 -3.62
C HIS A 90 -2.54 0.95 -2.17
N GLY A 91 -3.83 1.20 -1.92
CA GLY A 91 -4.41 1.46 -0.61
C GLY A 91 -5.21 0.29 -0.03
N GLY A 92 -5.07 -0.92 -0.62
CA GLY A 92 -5.77 -2.13 -0.22
C GLY A 92 -6.76 -2.64 -1.25
N ALA A 93 -7.10 -3.94 -1.17
CA ALA A 93 -8.11 -4.61 -1.96
C ALA A 93 -9.17 -5.21 -1.03
N GLY A 94 -10.45 -4.96 -1.28
CA GLY A 94 -11.55 -5.42 -0.41
C GLY A 94 -12.88 -4.77 -0.76
N SER A 95 -13.66 -4.41 0.25
CA SER A 95 -14.92 -3.67 0.08
C SER A 95 -14.67 -2.27 -0.48
N PRO A 96 -15.65 -1.67 -1.18
CA PRO A 96 -15.57 -0.27 -1.58
C PRO A 96 -15.28 0.63 -0.36
N ALA A 97 -14.36 1.55 -0.51
CA ALA A 97 -13.92 2.44 0.57
C ALA A 97 -15.03 3.43 0.97
N ASP A 98 -15.12 3.77 2.26
CA ASP A 98 -16.09 4.75 2.78
C ASP A 98 -15.73 6.14 2.32
N GLU A 99 -14.58 6.60 2.15
CA GLU A 99 -14.17 7.95 1.70
C GLU A 99 -13.30 7.87 0.43
N PRO A 100 -13.84 7.42 -0.72
CA PRO A 100 -13.04 7.06 -1.88
C PRO A 100 -12.24 8.24 -2.46
N ASP A 101 -12.82 9.44 -2.49
CA ASP A 101 -12.16 10.64 -3.04
C ASP A 101 -11.03 11.13 -2.12
N ASP A 102 -11.23 11.09 -0.80
CA ASP A 102 -10.21 11.49 0.17
C ASP A 102 -9.05 10.48 0.20
N ARG A 103 -9.35 9.18 0.12
CA ARG A 103 -8.32 8.13 0.01
C ARG A 103 -7.53 8.24 -1.29
N ALA A 104 -8.19 8.50 -2.42
CA ALA A 104 -7.53 8.74 -3.70
C ALA A 104 -6.58 9.95 -3.63
N ALA A 105 -7.02 11.05 -3.01
CA ALA A 105 -6.16 12.23 -2.84
C ALA A 105 -4.89 11.94 -2.00
N VAL A 106 -4.99 11.09 -0.98
CA VAL A 106 -3.82 10.66 -0.18
C VAL A 106 -2.91 9.74 -0.98
N LEU A 107 -3.46 8.84 -1.81
CA LEU A 107 -2.67 7.99 -2.71
C LEU A 107 -1.91 8.84 -3.75
N ASP A 108 -2.55 9.84 -4.34
CA ASP A 108 -1.91 10.78 -5.28
C ASP A 108 -0.76 11.54 -4.58
N GLU A 109 -0.97 12.05 -3.35
CA GLU A 109 0.09 12.68 -2.56
C GLU A 109 1.24 11.71 -2.27
N ALA A 110 0.92 10.45 -1.96
CA ALA A 110 1.90 9.43 -1.64
C ALA A 110 2.82 9.12 -2.82
N VAL A 111 2.28 8.93 -4.03
CA VAL A 111 3.10 8.67 -5.23
C VAL A 111 3.90 9.90 -5.65
N ASP A 112 3.34 11.12 -5.51
CA ASP A 112 4.06 12.38 -5.73
C ASP A 112 5.28 12.48 -4.79
N CYS A 113 5.11 12.17 -3.48
CA CYS A 113 6.20 12.14 -2.50
C CYS A 113 7.27 11.10 -2.86
N GLY A 114 6.87 9.93 -3.37
CA GLY A 114 7.78 8.90 -3.83
C GLY A 114 8.60 9.35 -5.03
N ALA A 115 7.94 9.91 -6.03
CA ALA A 115 8.56 10.37 -7.27
C ALA A 115 9.56 11.54 -7.08
N ASP A 116 9.36 12.35 -6.04
CA ASP A 116 10.31 13.43 -5.68
C ASP A 116 11.63 12.90 -5.07
N THR A 117 11.80 11.58 -4.90
CA THR A 117 13.01 10.96 -4.36
C THR A 117 14.03 10.58 -5.45
N LYS A 118 15.20 10.07 -5.06
CA LYS A 118 16.31 9.80 -5.99
C LYS A 118 16.53 8.33 -6.30
N THR A 119 15.92 7.43 -5.55
CA THR A 119 16.13 5.99 -5.69
C THR A 119 14.82 5.25 -5.49
N PRO A 120 14.59 4.12 -6.19
CA PRO A 120 13.38 3.33 -6.00
C PRO A 120 13.12 2.90 -4.54
N LEU A 121 14.16 2.54 -3.78
CA LEU A 121 14.01 2.22 -2.36
C LEU A 121 13.52 3.42 -1.55
N SER A 122 14.09 4.61 -1.80
CA SER A 122 13.61 5.85 -1.15
C SER A 122 12.19 6.20 -1.58
N ALA A 123 11.84 5.92 -2.84
CA ALA A 123 10.52 6.18 -3.39
C ALA A 123 9.43 5.33 -2.71
N VAL A 124 9.59 4.00 -2.70
CA VAL A 124 8.60 3.14 -2.06
C VAL A 124 8.45 3.42 -0.57
N ARG A 125 9.56 3.77 0.12
CA ARG A 125 9.50 4.17 1.53
C ARG A 125 8.75 5.48 1.71
N ALA A 126 9.05 6.50 0.91
CA ALA A 126 8.37 7.80 1.00
C ALA A 126 6.88 7.67 0.71
N THR A 127 6.49 6.90 -0.31
CA THR A 127 5.10 6.60 -0.65
C THR A 127 4.38 5.92 0.50
N VAL A 128 4.91 4.79 1.00
CA VAL A 128 4.26 4.01 2.06
C VAL A 128 4.19 4.79 3.38
N ARG A 129 5.18 5.62 3.71
CA ARG A 129 5.15 6.49 4.90
C ARG A 129 3.95 7.45 4.93
N VAL A 130 3.54 8.00 3.78
CA VAL A 130 2.36 8.85 3.70
C VAL A 130 1.10 8.06 4.06
N LEU A 131 1.01 6.83 3.59
CA LEU A 131 -0.12 5.95 3.84
C LEU A 131 -0.15 5.41 5.29
N GLU A 132 1.01 5.20 5.92
CA GLU A 132 1.14 4.73 7.31
C GLU A 132 0.66 5.74 8.36
N ILE A 133 0.57 7.02 8.04
CA ILE A 133 0.09 8.04 8.98
C ILE A 133 -1.35 8.46 8.75
N ASP A 134 -1.98 8.04 7.67
CA ASP A 134 -3.38 8.33 7.40
C ASP A 134 -4.28 7.21 7.94
N PRO A 135 -5.16 7.50 8.92
CA PRO A 135 -5.96 6.47 9.61
C PRO A 135 -7.05 5.82 8.76
N ARG A 136 -7.22 6.24 7.51
CA ARG A 136 -8.11 5.60 6.54
C ARG A 136 -7.54 4.30 5.99
N PHE A 137 -6.22 4.06 6.16
CA PHE A 137 -5.55 2.85 5.71
C PHE A 137 -5.21 1.93 6.87
N ASN A 138 -5.20 0.64 6.63
CA ASN A 138 -4.81 -0.35 7.63
C ASN A 138 -3.28 -0.54 7.63
N ALA A 139 -2.57 0.54 7.95
CA ALA A 139 -1.13 0.55 8.11
C ALA A 139 -0.73 1.66 9.08
N GLY A 140 0.27 1.44 9.93
CA GLY A 140 0.69 2.45 10.90
C GLY A 140 -0.44 2.88 11.85
N ILE A 141 -0.80 4.18 11.79
CA ILE A 141 -1.86 4.77 12.64
C ILE A 141 -3.25 4.32 12.13
N GLY A 142 -4.11 3.86 13.05
CA GLY A 142 -5.46 3.39 12.71
C GLY A 142 -5.51 1.95 12.20
N GLY A 143 -4.37 1.26 12.16
CA GLY A 143 -4.28 -0.14 11.77
C GLY A 143 -5.07 -1.09 12.67
N ALA A 144 -5.21 -2.33 12.22
CA ALA A 144 -5.98 -3.37 12.88
C ALA A 144 -5.46 -3.67 14.30
N VAL A 145 -6.39 -4.02 15.18
CA VAL A 145 -6.11 -4.36 16.58
C VAL A 145 -6.23 -5.86 16.77
N GLN A 146 -5.22 -6.48 17.39
CA GLN A 146 -5.19 -7.91 17.69
C GLN A 146 -5.98 -8.25 18.96
N SER A 147 -6.18 -9.54 19.24
CA SER A 147 -7.05 -10.06 20.31
C SER A 147 -6.68 -9.60 21.73
N ASP A 148 -5.49 -9.08 21.94
CA ASP A 148 -5.00 -8.53 23.20
C ASP A 148 -5.19 -7.00 23.31
N GLY A 149 -5.88 -6.37 22.36
CA GLY A 149 -6.09 -4.93 22.35
C GLY A 149 -4.85 -4.12 21.98
N VAL A 150 -3.86 -4.71 21.34
CA VAL A 150 -2.64 -4.02 20.93
C VAL A 150 -2.54 -3.94 19.41
N PRO A 151 -2.58 -2.73 18.81
CA PRO A 151 -2.25 -2.56 17.41
C PRO A 151 -0.75 -2.79 17.17
N ARG A 152 -0.44 -3.54 16.11
CA ARG A 152 0.94 -3.84 15.70
C ARG A 152 1.09 -3.60 14.21
N THR A 153 2.32 -3.30 13.80
CA THR A 153 2.64 -3.05 12.39
C THR A 153 3.64 -4.07 11.85
N ASP A 154 3.45 -4.41 10.59
CA ASP A 154 4.33 -5.26 9.81
C ASP A 154 4.70 -4.53 8.52
N ALA A 155 5.94 -4.67 8.06
CA ALA A 155 6.36 -4.16 6.76
C ALA A 155 7.47 -5.00 6.13
N GLY A 156 7.57 -4.90 4.80
CA GLY A 156 8.65 -5.50 4.05
C GLY A 156 9.07 -4.64 2.87
N VAL A 157 10.35 -4.70 2.52
CA VAL A 157 10.93 -4.06 1.34
C VAL A 157 11.89 -5.00 0.63
N MET A 158 11.96 -4.92 -0.70
CA MET A 158 12.95 -5.64 -1.51
C MET A 158 13.39 -4.78 -2.69
N CYS A 159 14.70 -4.78 -2.94
CA CYS A 159 15.28 -4.18 -4.14
C CYS A 159 15.57 -5.26 -5.18
N GLY A 160 15.56 -4.88 -6.47
CA GLY A 160 15.87 -5.79 -7.58
C GLY A 160 17.28 -6.36 -7.54
N ASP A 161 18.21 -5.77 -6.77
CA ASP A 161 19.56 -6.27 -6.52
C ASP A 161 19.63 -7.33 -5.41
N GLY A 162 18.49 -7.71 -4.82
CA GLY A 162 18.37 -8.74 -3.79
C GLY A 162 18.47 -8.22 -2.35
N ARG A 163 18.74 -6.93 -2.11
CA ARG A 163 18.66 -6.35 -0.75
C ARG A 163 17.21 -6.44 -0.27
N THR A 164 17.01 -7.02 0.90
CA THR A 164 15.70 -7.33 1.43
C THR A 164 15.66 -7.07 2.93
N GLY A 165 14.59 -6.48 3.41
CA GLY A 165 14.36 -6.29 4.83
C GLY A 165 12.88 -6.34 5.17
N ALA A 166 12.59 -6.88 6.35
CA ALA A 166 11.24 -6.94 6.89
C ALA A 166 11.26 -6.71 8.40
N ALA A 167 10.15 -6.20 8.91
CA ALA A 167 9.93 -6.07 10.35
C ALA A 167 8.47 -6.42 10.65
N ALA A 168 8.25 -7.15 11.75
CA ALA A 168 6.94 -7.71 12.06
C ALA A 168 6.58 -7.58 13.54
N ALA A 169 5.27 -7.57 13.83
CA ALA A 169 4.70 -7.56 15.17
C ALA A 169 5.24 -6.41 16.05
N MET A 170 5.42 -5.22 15.48
CA MET A 170 5.95 -4.05 16.17
C MET A 170 4.83 -3.22 16.78
N SER A 171 4.82 -3.07 18.11
CA SER A 171 3.93 -2.13 18.79
C SER A 171 4.56 -0.74 18.87
N GLY A 172 3.75 0.31 18.69
CA GLY A 172 4.20 1.70 18.85
C GLY A 172 5.18 2.19 17.80
N VAL A 173 5.20 1.59 16.60
CA VAL A 173 5.99 2.02 15.44
C VAL A 173 5.03 2.33 14.29
N ALA A 174 4.85 3.62 13.99
CA ALA A 174 3.97 4.05 12.90
C ALA A 174 4.62 3.81 11.53
N HIS A 175 5.91 4.13 11.38
CA HIS A 175 6.65 3.97 10.13
C HIS A 175 7.37 2.61 10.04
N ALA A 176 6.58 1.55 9.92
CA ALA A 176 7.09 0.18 9.82
C ALA A 176 7.99 -0.04 8.59
N VAL A 177 7.66 0.62 7.46
CA VAL A 177 8.45 0.54 6.22
C VAL A 177 9.88 1.07 6.38
N ASP A 178 10.10 2.05 7.27
CA ASP A 178 11.45 2.55 7.55
C ASP A 178 12.29 1.53 8.32
N VAL A 179 11.67 0.80 9.25
CA VAL A 179 12.35 -0.29 9.96
C VAL A 179 12.73 -1.41 8.97
N ALA A 180 11.80 -1.81 8.09
CA ALA A 180 12.08 -2.79 7.04
C ALA A 180 13.24 -2.30 6.13
N GLY A 181 13.22 -1.02 5.73
CA GLY A 181 14.29 -0.40 4.95
C GLY A 181 15.64 -0.42 5.67
N ALA A 182 15.67 -0.12 6.97
CA ALA A 182 16.89 -0.18 7.78
C ALA A 182 17.39 -1.64 7.95
N VAL A 183 16.50 -2.62 8.12
CA VAL A 183 16.90 -4.04 8.11
C VAL A 183 17.61 -4.39 6.81
N ALA A 184 17.10 -3.94 5.65
CA ALA A 184 17.68 -4.22 4.33
C ALA A 184 19.03 -3.55 4.10
N THR A 185 19.31 -2.41 4.75
CA THR A 185 20.51 -1.61 4.48
C THR A 185 21.57 -1.68 5.58
N GLU A 186 21.16 -1.87 6.85
CA GLU A 186 22.05 -1.80 8.01
C GLU A 186 22.42 -3.17 8.58
N THR A 187 21.74 -4.24 8.11
CA THR A 187 21.95 -5.57 8.68
C THR A 187 22.15 -6.65 7.59
N PRO A 188 22.80 -7.79 7.92
CA PRO A 188 22.84 -8.94 7.02
C PRO A 188 21.59 -9.82 7.12
N HIS A 189 20.57 -9.40 7.87
CA HIS A 189 19.37 -10.18 8.13
C HIS A 189 18.24 -9.79 7.19
N VAL A 190 17.28 -10.70 6.99
CA VAL A 190 16.09 -10.44 6.18
C VAL A 190 14.93 -9.92 7.04
N MET A 191 14.81 -10.37 8.29
CA MET A 191 13.65 -10.03 9.11
C MET A 191 14.00 -9.90 10.59
N LEU A 192 13.39 -8.91 11.24
CA LEU A 192 13.32 -8.74 12.69
C LEU A 192 11.86 -8.75 13.16
N ALA A 193 11.59 -9.14 14.42
CA ALA A 193 10.22 -9.19 14.93
C ALA A 193 10.09 -8.76 16.40
N GLY A 194 8.89 -8.29 16.75
CA GLY A 194 8.47 -7.97 18.12
C GLY A 194 9.31 -6.90 18.78
N GLU A 195 9.45 -6.96 20.09
CA GLU A 195 10.18 -5.96 20.89
C GLU A 195 11.63 -5.73 20.42
N ARG A 196 12.25 -6.73 19.80
CA ARG A 196 13.62 -6.60 19.26
C ARG A 196 13.65 -5.78 17.97
N ALA A 197 12.60 -5.88 17.16
CA ALA A 197 12.43 -4.99 16.00
C ALA A 197 12.16 -3.55 16.45
N VAL A 198 11.35 -3.35 17.49
CA VAL A 198 11.10 -2.00 18.08
C VAL A 198 12.40 -1.40 18.65
N ALA A 199 13.18 -2.19 19.39
CA ALA A 199 14.48 -1.71 19.92
C ALA A 199 15.48 -1.38 18.79
N PHE A 200 15.45 -2.14 17.68
CA PHE A 200 16.25 -1.82 16.50
C PHE A 200 15.75 -0.53 15.83
N ALA A 201 14.43 -0.35 15.70
CA ALA A 201 13.82 0.88 15.16
C ALA A 201 14.35 2.14 15.89
N ASP A 202 14.32 2.14 17.23
CA ASP A 202 14.87 3.23 18.05
C ASP A 202 16.37 3.45 17.78
N SER A 203 17.14 2.37 17.65
CA SER A 203 18.60 2.44 17.42
C SER A 203 18.99 3.04 16.07
N VAL A 204 18.10 2.95 15.06
CA VAL A 204 18.30 3.50 13.71
C VAL A 204 17.55 4.83 13.51
N GLY A 205 16.97 5.38 14.57
CA GLY A 205 16.32 6.70 14.56
C GLY A 205 14.89 6.71 14.02
N VAL A 206 14.23 5.56 13.93
CA VAL A 206 12.78 5.48 13.68
C VAL A 206 12.05 5.72 14.99
N GLU A 207 11.05 6.62 14.97
CA GLU A 207 10.28 6.98 16.17
C GLU A 207 9.49 5.79 16.70
N THR A 208 9.54 5.57 18.02
CA THR A 208 8.89 4.47 18.74
C THR A 208 8.04 4.98 19.89
N GLY A 209 7.15 4.13 20.42
CA GLY A 209 6.24 4.52 21.50
C GLY A 209 5.08 5.40 21.03
N ILE A 210 4.78 5.37 19.74
CA ILE A 210 3.66 6.10 19.13
C ILE A 210 2.35 5.41 19.49
N ASP A 211 1.32 6.20 19.78
CA ASP A 211 -0.05 5.71 19.90
C ASP A 211 -0.59 5.41 18.48
N LEU A 212 -0.72 4.13 18.13
CA LEU A 212 -1.21 3.69 16.83
C LEU A 212 -2.72 3.68 16.70
N TRP A 213 -3.45 3.97 17.77
CA TRP A 213 -4.90 4.05 17.75
C TRP A 213 -5.40 5.31 17.04
N SER A 214 -6.42 5.15 16.20
CA SER A 214 -7.30 6.24 15.76
C SER A 214 -8.60 6.24 16.57
N ASP A 215 -9.42 7.29 16.44
CA ASP A 215 -10.75 7.33 17.05
C ASP A 215 -11.62 6.19 16.50
N ALA A 216 -11.62 5.96 15.19
CA ALA A 216 -12.35 4.88 14.53
C ALA A 216 -11.90 3.49 15.00
N SER A 217 -10.60 3.26 15.16
CA SER A 217 -10.11 1.97 15.65
C SER A 217 -10.46 1.72 17.12
N ARG A 218 -10.55 2.77 17.94
CA ARG A 218 -11.02 2.67 19.34
C ARG A 218 -12.50 2.34 19.41
N GLU A 219 -13.34 3.00 18.62
CA GLU A 219 -14.77 2.73 18.53
C GLU A 219 -15.03 1.29 18.09
N ARG A 220 -14.39 0.86 17.01
CA ARG A 220 -14.51 -0.50 16.48
C ARG A 220 -14.05 -1.58 17.48
N TRP A 221 -12.98 -1.34 18.21
CA TRP A 221 -12.53 -2.25 19.26
C TRP A 221 -13.54 -2.34 20.41
N ALA A 222 -14.09 -1.21 20.85
CA ALA A 222 -15.09 -1.16 21.93
C ALA A 222 -16.37 -1.93 21.57
N GLU A 223 -16.79 -1.90 20.30
CA GLU A 223 -17.96 -2.64 19.79
C GLU A 223 -17.72 -4.14 19.68
N ALA A 224 -16.49 -4.57 19.65
CA ALA A 224 -16.12 -5.98 19.44
C ALA A 224 -16.33 -6.87 20.66
N ASP A 225 -16.63 -6.33 21.85
CA ASP A 225 -16.75 -7.06 23.12
C ASP A 225 -15.56 -8.01 23.36
N PRO A 226 -14.33 -7.47 23.45
CA PRO A 226 -13.13 -8.29 23.62
C PRO A 226 -13.11 -8.98 24.99
N PRO A 227 -12.37 -10.11 25.14
CA PRO A 227 -12.27 -10.81 26.39
C PRO A 227 -11.71 -9.93 27.51
N ASP A 228 -12.22 -10.08 28.72
CA ASP A 228 -11.76 -9.37 29.91
C ASP A 228 -10.25 -9.57 30.12
N GLY A 229 -9.51 -8.48 30.30
CA GLY A 229 -8.05 -8.50 30.48
C GLY A 229 -7.26 -7.99 29.27
N GLY A 230 -7.90 -7.69 28.15
CA GLY A 230 -7.28 -7.04 26.98
C GLY A 230 -7.05 -5.54 27.18
N GLY A 231 -6.40 -5.13 28.27
CA GLY A 231 -5.87 -3.77 28.42
C GLY A 231 -4.48 -3.70 27.80
N ALA A 232 -4.24 -2.64 27.02
CA ALA A 232 -3.02 -2.41 26.25
C ALA A 232 -1.75 -2.91 26.98
N GLY A 233 -1.19 -4.02 26.47
CA GLY A 233 0.16 -4.45 26.83
C GLY A 233 0.30 -5.41 28.01
N ASP A 234 -0.77 -5.97 28.55
CA ASP A 234 -0.63 -7.07 29.53
C ASP A 234 -0.35 -8.40 28.81
N ALA A 235 0.92 -8.76 28.70
CA ALA A 235 1.35 -10.06 28.17
C ALA A 235 0.84 -11.26 29.00
N SER A 236 0.17 -11.01 30.13
CA SER A 236 -0.49 -12.02 30.97
C SER A 236 -1.97 -12.22 30.63
N ALA A 237 -2.51 -11.49 29.65
CA ALA A 237 -3.87 -11.71 29.16
C ALA A 237 -4.03 -13.19 28.80
N ASP A 238 -5.11 -13.80 29.31
CA ASP A 238 -5.38 -15.24 29.16
C ASP A 238 -5.42 -15.64 27.69
N THR A 239 -4.33 -16.24 27.21
CA THR A 239 -4.20 -16.69 25.81
C THR A 239 -5.32 -17.68 25.44
N ASP A 240 -5.81 -18.48 26.39
CA ASP A 240 -6.89 -19.43 26.14
C ASP A 240 -8.21 -18.68 25.90
N ALA A 241 -8.48 -17.60 26.64
CA ALA A 241 -9.64 -16.75 26.43
C ALA A 241 -9.57 -16.01 25.07
N GLN A 242 -8.41 -15.47 24.72
CA GLN A 242 -8.18 -14.84 23.40
C GLN A 242 -8.38 -15.87 22.28
N LEU A 243 -7.82 -17.07 22.41
CA LEU A 243 -7.97 -18.12 21.41
C LEU A 243 -9.44 -18.57 21.26
N ALA A 244 -10.18 -18.69 22.36
CA ALA A 244 -11.60 -19.01 22.32
C ALA A 244 -12.39 -17.92 21.57
N TRP A 245 -12.13 -16.65 21.87
CA TRP A 245 -12.75 -15.50 21.22
C TRP A 245 -12.42 -15.39 19.72
N VAL A 246 -11.17 -15.69 19.34
CA VAL A 246 -10.74 -15.74 17.92
C VAL A 246 -11.44 -16.90 17.20
N ARG A 247 -11.53 -18.09 17.81
CA ARG A 247 -12.22 -19.24 17.22
C ARG A 247 -13.72 -19.02 17.02
N GLU A 248 -14.36 -18.29 17.92
CA GLU A 248 -15.77 -17.92 17.77
C GLU A 248 -15.99 -17.04 16.54
N ARG A 249 -15.05 -16.12 16.22
CA ARG A 249 -15.13 -15.19 15.09
C ARG A 249 -14.73 -15.80 13.75
N PHE A 250 -13.66 -16.58 13.74
CA PHE A 250 -13.06 -17.10 12.51
C PHE A 250 -13.30 -18.60 12.28
N GLY A 251 -13.87 -19.30 13.26
CA GLY A 251 -14.02 -20.74 13.22
C GLY A 251 -12.83 -21.47 13.84
N SER A 252 -13.01 -22.77 14.09
CA SER A 252 -11.99 -23.64 14.70
C SER A 252 -11.34 -24.60 13.70
N ASP A 253 -11.70 -24.52 12.42
CA ASP A 253 -11.39 -25.53 11.43
C ASP A 253 -9.92 -25.47 11.02
N GLY A 254 -9.11 -26.26 11.74
CA GLY A 254 -7.70 -26.49 11.41
C GLY A 254 -7.50 -27.46 10.24
N ASP A 255 -8.48 -27.67 9.38
CA ASP A 255 -8.41 -28.58 8.23
C ASP A 255 -7.84 -27.97 6.95
N GLY A 256 -7.22 -26.79 7.06
CA GLY A 256 -6.49 -26.18 5.93
C GLY A 256 -7.38 -25.58 4.83
N THR A 257 -8.69 -25.74 4.91
CA THR A 257 -9.64 -25.01 4.12
C THR A 257 -10.09 -23.81 4.94
N GLY A 258 -9.24 -22.83 5.07
CA GLY A 258 -9.57 -21.51 5.63
C GLY A 258 -10.57 -20.83 4.70
N ASN A 259 -11.77 -21.39 4.68
CA ASN A 259 -12.91 -20.75 4.04
C ASN A 259 -13.21 -19.49 4.85
N GLY A 260 -12.63 -18.37 4.43
CA GLY A 260 -13.19 -17.05 4.63
C GLY A 260 -14.49 -16.98 3.87
N GLY A 261 -15.33 -17.99 4.03
CA GLY A 261 -16.59 -18.16 3.34
C GLY A 261 -17.50 -17.01 3.66
N ASP A 262 -17.62 -16.16 2.69
CA ASP A 262 -18.72 -15.25 2.52
C ASP A 262 -19.99 -16.06 2.44
N GLY A 263 -20.60 -16.28 3.62
CA GLY A 263 -21.91 -16.89 3.72
C GLY A 263 -22.98 -16.05 3.06
N ASN A 264 -22.99 -16.02 1.72
CA ASN A 264 -24.17 -15.72 0.93
C ASN A 264 -24.62 -17.01 0.21
N GLY A 265 -25.06 -17.95 1.01
CA GLY A 265 -25.68 -19.20 0.58
C GLY A 265 -26.80 -19.55 1.52
N GLY A 266 -28.00 -18.99 1.29
CA GLY A 266 -29.22 -19.46 1.90
C GLY A 266 -29.45 -20.93 1.57
N GLY A 267 -29.12 -21.82 2.50
CA GLY A 267 -29.45 -23.21 2.53
C GLY A 267 -29.82 -23.60 3.96
N GLY A 268 -31.05 -23.30 4.34
CA GLY A 268 -31.57 -23.68 5.64
C GLY A 268 -31.57 -25.19 5.80
N VAL A 269 -30.76 -25.71 6.73
CA VAL A 269 -31.06 -26.96 7.40
C VAL A 269 -31.73 -26.55 8.72
N ALA A 270 -33.02 -26.77 8.80
CA ALA A 270 -33.79 -26.54 10.00
C ALA A 270 -33.41 -27.60 11.04
N ASP A 271 -32.61 -27.23 12.01
CA ASP A 271 -32.56 -27.93 13.28
C ASP A 271 -33.71 -27.44 14.15
N SER A 272 -34.55 -28.38 14.55
CA SER A 272 -35.79 -28.19 15.32
C SER A 272 -35.47 -28.10 16.81
N ASP A 273 -34.65 -27.18 17.24
CA ASP A 273 -34.58 -26.81 18.65
C ASP A 273 -34.45 -25.27 18.72
N GLY A 274 -35.43 -24.65 19.37
CA GLY A 274 -35.66 -23.21 19.35
C GLY A 274 -34.65 -22.40 20.16
N SER A 275 -33.42 -22.41 19.78
CA SER A 275 -32.42 -21.45 20.23
C SER A 275 -32.28 -20.35 19.18
N GLU A 276 -32.49 -19.10 19.59
CA GLU A 276 -32.24 -17.91 18.79
C GLU A 276 -30.81 -17.99 18.22
N THR A 277 -30.73 -18.22 16.93
CA THR A 277 -29.45 -18.07 16.20
C THR A 277 -29.11 -16.60 16.23
N THR A 278 -28.17 -16.18 17.07
CA THR A 278 -27.48 -14.90 16.92
C THR A 278 -26.90 -14.88 15.50
N GLU A 279 -27.39 -13.95 14.66
CA GLU A 279 -26.79 -13.68 13.35
C GLU A 279 -25.30 -13.44 13.59
N ARG A 280 -24.45 -14.32 13.07
CA ARG A 280 -23.01 -14.09 13.03
C ARG A 280 -22.80 -12.88 12.13
N VAL A 281 -22.42 -11.76 12.73
CA VAL A 281 -21.93 -10.61 11.96
C VAL A 281 -20.63 -11.06 11.29
N ALA A 282 -20.68 -11.21 9.98
CA ALA A 282 -19.47 -11.50 9.22
C ALA A 282 -18.42 -10.42 9.54
N PRO A 283 -17.17 -10.78 9.83
CA PRO A 283 -16.14 -9.78 10.06
C PRO A 283 -16.00 -8.90 8.82
N PRO A 284 -15.81 -7.58 8.99
CA PRO A 284 -15.63 -6.68 7.87
C PRO A 284 -14.47 -7.15 6.98
N ARG A 285 -14.67 -7.12 5.66
CA ARG A 285 -13.66 -7.46 4.64
C ARG A 285 -12.67 -6.30 4.46
N ASP A 286 -12.01 -5.88 5.53
CA ASP A 286 -11.04 -4.79 5.49
C ASP A 286 -9.64 -5.35 5.30
N HIS A 287 -9.23 -5.47 4.04
CA HIS A 287 -7.87 -5.85 3.64
C HIS A 287 -7.16 -4.63 3.06
N ASP A 288 -7.00 -3.58 3.88
CA ASP A 288 -6.46 -2.28 3.47
C ASP A 288 -4.93 -2.18 3.67
N THR A 289 -4.21 -3.27 3.45
CA THR A 289 -2.74 -3.29 3.35
C THR A 289 -2.29 -2.27 2.30
N VAL A 290 -1.29 -1.47 2.59
CA VAL A 290 -0.74 -0.49 1.65
C VAL A 290 0.58 -0.96 1.08
N GLY A 291 0.90 -0.54 -0.14
CA GLY A 291 2.18 -0.86 -0.74
C GLY A 291 2.51 -0.04 -1.96
N ALA A 292 3.75 -0.16 -2.40
CA ALA A 292 4.25 0.56 -3.57
C ALA A 292 5.33 -0.23 -4.30
N VAL A 293 5.44 0.01 -5.59
CA VAL A 293 6.55 -0.42 -6.44
C VAL A 293 7.12 0.80 -7.16
N ALA A 294 8.44 0.87 -7.27
CA ALA A 294 9.10 1.98 -7.95
C ALA A 294 10.30 1.50 -8.80
N THR A 295 10.56 2.24 -9.88
CA THR A 295 11.74 2.06 -10.72
C THR A 295 12.27 3.41 -11.23
N ASP A 296 13.58 3.46 -11.50
CA ASP A 296 14.23 4.57 -12.19
C ASP A 296 14.79 4.15 -13.57
N GLY A 297 14.33 2.99 -14.08
CA GLY A 297 14.78 2.42 -15.35
C GLY A 297 16.02 1.52 -15.23
N GLU A 298 16.76 1.59 -14.12
CA GLU A 298 17.95 0.74 -13.85
C GLU A 298 17.77 -0.12 -12.60
N ARG A 299 17.06 0.39 -11.61
CA ARG A 299 16.84 -0.23 -10.30
C ARG A 299 15.35 -0.34 -10.04
N VAL A 300 14.96 -1.35 -9.28
CA VAL A 300 13.59 -1.59 -8.86
C VAL A 300 13.53 -1.74 -7.35
N ALA A 301 12.43 -1.33 -6.74
CA ALA A 301 12.11 -1.65 -5.36
C ALA A 301 10.60 -1.86 -5.19
N ALA A 302 10.22 -2.73 -4.25
CA ALA A 302 8.86 -2.95 -3.80
C ALA A 302 8.81 -2.84 -2.27
N ALA A 303 7.69 -2.35 -1.75
CA ALA A 303 7.42 -2.27 -0.31
C ALA A 303 5.95 -2.49 -0.02
N THR A 304 5.67 -3.09 1.14
CA THR A 304 4.31 -3.33 1.63
C THR A 304 4.28 -3.09 3.14
N SER A 305 3.20 -2.52 3.67
CA SER A 305 2.99 -2.25 5.10
C SER A 305 1.55 -2.50 5.52
N THR A 306 1.34 -2.98 6.75
CA THR A 306 0.01 -3.29 7.29
C THR A 306 -0.05 -3.18 8.80
N GLY A 307 -1.25 -2.91 9.33
CA GLY A 307 -1.62 -3.15 10.73
C GLY A 307 -2.06 -4.60 11.00
N GLY A 308 -2.09 -5.46 9.97
CA GLY A 308 -2.53 -6.84 10.09
C GLY A 308 -4.04 -7.03 9.90
N ARG A 309 -4.59 -8.06 10.54
CA ARG A 309 -6.01 -8.43 10.45
C ARG A 309 -6.72 -8.09 11.76
N TRP A 310 -7.88 -7.44 11.66
CA TRP A 310 -8.72 -7.13 12.80
C TRP A 310 -9.07 -8.38 13.61
N TYR A 311 -8.89 -8.29 14.92
CA TYR A 311 -9.22 -9.32 15.89
C TYR A 311 -8.42 -10.62 15.76
N ALA A 312 -7.36 -10.64 14.95
CA ALA A 312 -6.47 -11.80 14.86
C ALA A 312 -5.83 -12.11 16.22
N LEU A 313 -5.45 -13.36 16.42
CA LEU A 313 -4.75 -13.78 17.65
C LEU A 313 -3.48 -12.92 17.83
N ALA A 314 -3.24 -12.46 19.04
CA ALA A 314 -2.07 -11.67 19.40
C ALA A 314 -0.76 -12.31 18.92
N GLY A 315 0.04 -11.55 18.20
CA GLY A 315 1.27 -12.06 17.56
C GLY A 315 1.07 -12.65 16.15
N ARG A 316 -0.17 -12.64 15.59
CA ARG A 316 -0.39 -13.05 14.21
C ARG A 316 0.36 -12.09 13.27
N VAL A 317 1.08 -12.68 12.33
CA VAL A 317 1.77 -12.04 11.23
C VAL A 317 1.25 -12.63 9.93
N GLY A 318 0.84 -11.76 8.98
CA GLY A 318 0.33 -12.17 7.67
C GLY A 318 1.41 -12.27 6.59
N ASP A 319 1.00 -12.00 5.36
CA ASP A 319 1.82 -12.03 4.15
C ASP A 319 2.84 -10.89 4.06
N VAL A 320 2.52 -9.72 4.62
CA VAL A 320 3.24 -8.46 4.39
C VAL A 320 4.74 -8.51 4.69
N PRO A 321 5.24 -9.09 5.80
CA PRO A 321 6.68 -9.17 6.01
C PRO A 321 7.32 -10.42 5.36
N GLN A 322 6.55 -11.23 4.63
CA GLN A 322 7.03 -12.45 3.99
C GLN A 322 7.46 -12.20 2.55
N VAL A 323 8.74 -12.46 2.27
CA VAL A 323 9.36 -12.31 0.94
C VAL A 323 8.67 -13.21 -0.08
N GLY A 324 8.14 -12.60 -1.12
CA GLY A 324 7.43 -13.31 -2.19
C GLY A 324 5.93 -13.40 -1.99
N ALA A 325 5.44 -13.16 -0.79
CA ALA A 325 4.01 -13.10 -0.49
C ALA A 325 3.48 -11.66 -0.65
N GLY A 326 3.71 -10.79 0.33
CA GLY A 326 3.25 -9.40 0.30
C GLY A 326 4.05 -8.49 -0.62
N PHE A 327 5.33 -8.78 -0.84
CA PHE A 327 6.22 -8.01 -1.70
C PHE A 327 7.28 -8.88 -2.38
N PHE A 328 7.70 -8.47 -3.57
CA PHE A 328 8.85 -9.06 -4.25
C PHE A 328 9.43 -8.10 -5.28
N ALA A 329 10.76 -8.15 -5.50
CA ALA A 329 11.41 -7.42 -6.57
C ALA A 329 12.57 -8.22 -7.16
N SER A 330 12.77 -8.08 -8.47
CA SER A 330 13.91 -8.58 -9.22
C SER A 330 14.37 -7.52 -10.22
N PRO A 331 15.45 -7.74 -10.97
CA PRO A 331 15.82 -6.83 -12.06
C PRO A 331 14.75 -6.66 -13.16
N ALA A 332 13.78 -7.59 -13.27
CA ALA A 332 12.70 -7.50 -14.24
C ALA A 332 11.57 -6.56 -13.82
N GLY A 333 11.40 -6.36 -12.51
CA GLY A 333 10.34 -5.52 -11.96
C GLY A 333 10.04 -5.84 -10.50
N GLY A 334 8.95 -5.28 -9.99
CA GLY A 334 8.50 -5.49 -8.62
C GLY A 334 6.99 -5.65 -8.52
N ALA A 335 6.54 -6.17 -7.37
CA ALA A 335 5.13 -6.35 -7.05
C ALA A 335 4.86 -6.13 -5.55
N SER A 336 3.68 -5.61 -5.24
CA SER A 336 3.13 -5.51 -3.88
C SER A 336 1.70 -6.04 -3.88
N ALA A 337 1.40 -6.96 -2.95
CA ALA A 337 0.13 -7.64 -2.83
C ALA A 337 -0.65 -7.21 -1.58
N THR A 338 -1.98 -7.34 -1.63
CA THR A 338 -2.91 -7.02 -0.56
C THR A 338 -4.11 -7.97 -0.61
N GLY A 339 -4.75 -8.28 0.53
CA GLY A 339 -5.93 -9.15 0.58
C GLY A 339 -5.89 -10.15 1.74
N ALA A 340 -6.36 -11.37 1.48
CA ALA A 340 -6.37 -12.46 2.45
C ALA A 340 -4.96 -12.95 2.76
N GLY A 341 -4.35 -12.40 3.81
CA GLY A 341 -2.93 -12.56 4.10
C GLY A 341 -2.47 -14.00 4.26
N GLU A 342 -3.29 -14.90 4.80
CA GLU A 342 -2.97 -16.32 4.97
C GLU A 342 -2.82 -17.03 3.63
N ASP A 343 -3.70 -16.72 2.66
CA ASP A 343 -3.70 -17.34 1.35
C ASP A 343 -2.65 -16.72 0.44
N ILE A 344 -2.50 -15.38 0.48
CA ILE A 344 -1.38 -14.69 -0.18
C ILE A 344 -0.03 -15.25 0.29
N ALA A 345 0.11 -15.56 1.60
CA ALA A 345 1.33 -16.15 2.15
C ALA A 345 1.58 -17.59 1.65
N ARG A 346 0.53 -18.39 1.41
CA ARG A 346 0.65 -19.74 0.86
C ARG A 346 0.99 -19.75 -0.61
N GLU A 347 0.31 -18.88 -1.39
CA GLU A 347 0.43 -18.84 -2.85
C GLU A 347 1.62 -17.99 -3.35
N GLY A 348 2.09 -17.02 -2.57
CA GLY A 348 3.24 -16.21 -2.95
C GLY A 348 2.97 -15.24 -4.10
N VAL A 349 1.85 -14.52 -4.05
CA VAL A 349 1.30 -13.68 -5.12
C VAL A 349 2.31 -12.68 -5.68
N ALA A 350 3.03 -11.93 -4.84
CA ALA A 350 3.98 -10.93 -5.31
C ALA A 350 5.15 -11.56 -6.08
N ARG A 351 5.67 -12.72 -5.63
CA ARG A 351 6.71 -13.48 -6.35
C ARG A 351 6.18 -13.97 -7.69
N ARG A 352 4.98 -14.54 -7.71
CA ARG A 352 4.38 -15.07 -8.94
C ARG A 352 4.21 -13.98 -9.99
N ALA A 353 3.77 -12.79 -9.62
CA ALA A 353 3.65 -11.66 -10.54
C ALA A 353 5.01 -11.26 -11.16
N VAL A 354 6.07 -11.21 -10.36
CA VAL A 354 7.42 -10.88 -10.86
C VAL A 354 8.01 -12.01 -11.71
N GLU A 355 7.77 -13.27 -11.38
CA GLU A 355 8.18 -14.42 -12.21
C GLU A 355 7.56 -14.35 -13.61
N LEU A 356 6.33 -13.86 -13.74
CA LEU A 356 5.69 -13.63 -15.03
C LEU A 356 6.38 -12.51 -15.83
N LEU A 357 6.84 -11.42 -15.17
CA LEU A 357 7.69 -10.41 -15.82
C LEU A 357 9.00 -11.02 -16.34
N GLU A 358 9.67 -11.85 -15.53
CA GLU A 358 10.91 -12.56 -15.92
C GLU A 358 10.69 -13.51 -17.10
N GLN A 359 9.48 -14.04 -17.28
CA GLN A 359 9.07 -14.84 -18.41
C GLN A 359 8.68 -14.02 -19.65
N GLY A 360 8.70 -12.67 -19.53
CA GLY A 360 8.44 -11.74 -20.64
C GLY A 360 6.99 -11.26 -20.77
N ALA A 361 6.14 -11.48 -19.77
CA ALA A 361 4.84 -10.82 -19.70
C ALA A 361 5.02 -9.32 -19.44
N ASP A 362 4.12 -8.48 -19.95
CA ASP A 362 4.01 -7.08 -19.51
C ASP A 362 3.35 -6.97 -18.11
N ALA A 363 3.51 -5.83 -17.45
CA ALA A 363 3.05 -5.65 -16.07
C ALA A 363 1.53 -5.86 -15.90
N PRO A 364 0.63 -5.35 -16.78
CA PRO A 364 -0.80 -5.63 -16.68
C PRO A 364 -1.14 -7.12 -16.85
N THR A 365 -0.45 -7.82 -17.77
CA THR A 365 -0.64 -9.25 -17.98
C THR A 365 -0.14 -10.05 -16.78
N ALA A 366 1.01 -9.69 -16.22
CA ALA A 366 1.58 -10.35 -15.04
C ALA A 366 0.66 -10.21 -13.81
N ALA A 367 0.15 -9.00 -13.55
CA ALA A 367 -0.81 -8.75 -12.49
C ALA A 367 -2.08 -9.61 -12.65
N ARG A 368 -2.69 -9.57 -13.86
CA ARG A 368 -3.91 -10.31 -14.14
C ARG A 368 -3.75 -11.83 -13.97
N ILE A 369 -2.68 -12.42 -14.53
CA ILE A 369 -2.45 -13.86 -14.42
C ILE A 369 -2.20 -14.26 -12.95
N ALA A 370 -1.43 -13.48 -12.21
CA ALA A 370 -1.16 -13.79 -10.81
C ALA A 370 -2.45 -13.82 -9.97
N ILE A 371 -3.38 -12.91 -10.22
CA ILE A 371 -4.69 -12.89 -9.53
C ILE A 371 -5.62 -13.99 -10.05
N GLU A 372 -5.65 -14.29 -11.35
CA GLU A 372 -6.44 -15.41 -11.90
C GLU A 372 -6.00 -16.76 -11.30
N GLU A 373 -4.68 -17.00 -11.21
CA GLU A 373 -4.13 -18.21 -10.58
C GLU A 373 -4.43 -18.28 -9.08
N PHE A 374 -4.40 -17.14 -8.38
CA PHE A 374 -4.78 -17.05 -6.98
C PHE A 374 -6.28 -17.34 -6.77
N ASP A 375 -7.14 -16.78 -7.61
CA ASP A 375 -8.60 -17.01 -7.58
C ASP A 375 -8.96 -18.48 -7.84
N GLU A 376 -8.23 -19.14 -8.78
CA GLU A 376 -8.39 -20.57 -9.05
C GLU A 376 -7.91 -21.47 -7.89
N ALA A 377 -6.89 -21.04 -7.14
CA ALA A 377 -6.30 -21.79 -6.03
C ALA A 377 -7.03 -21.59 -4.70
N THR A 378 -7.71 -20.44 -4.55
CA THR A 378 -8.35 -20.03 -3.29
C THR A 378 -9.74 -19.46 -3.58
N GLU A 379 -10.57 -19.34 -2.56
CA GLU A 379 -11.86 -18.62 -2.66
C GLU A 379 -11.75 -17.22 -2.00
N SER A 380 -10.53 -16.69 -1.87
CA SER A 380 -10.23 -15.49 -1.12
C SER A 380 -9.98 -14.27 -2.01
N ASP A 381 -10.20 -13.08 -1.45
CA ASP A 381 -9.94 -11.80 -2.13
C ASP A 381 -8.43 -11.45 -2.08
N ALA A 382 -7.89 -11.01 -3.21
CA ALA A 382 -6.56 -10.43 -3.32
C ALA A 382 -6.49 -9.34 -4.39
N GLY A 383 -5.43 -8.53 -4.31
CA GLY A 383 -5.04 -7.58 -5.32
C GLY A 383 -3.52 -7.44 -5.37
N VAL A 384 -3.01 -7.01 -6.51
CA VAL A 384 -1.58 -6.81 -6.72
C VAL A 384 -1.34 -5.61 -7.63
N VAL A 385 -0.34 -4.78 -7.28
CA VAL A 385 0.27 -3.82 -8.20
C VAL A 385 1.62 -4.35 -8.65
N VAL A 386 1.94 -4.15 -9.92
CA VAL A 386 3.14 -4.64 -10.58
C VAL A 386 3.74 -3.49 -11.39
N MET A 387 5.07 -3.36 -11.39
CA MET A 387 5.77 -2.44 -12.27
C MET A 387 7.01 -3.13 -12.85
N ASP A 388 7.18 -3.06 -14.16
CA ASP A 388 8.37 -3.58 -14.81
C ASP A 388 9.56 -2.61 -14.70
N SER A 389 10.74 -3.06 -15.12
CA SER A 389 11.96 -2.25 -15.04
C SER A 389 11.94 -1.01 -15.95
N GLU A 390 11.02 -0.94 -16.93
CA GLU A 390 10.86 0.20 -17.84
C GLU A 390 9.85 1.24 -17.32
N GLY A 391 9.23 1.00 -16.14
CA GLY A 391 8.24 1.88 -15.52
C GLY A 391 6.81 1.68 -16.01
N ARG A 392 6.53 0.58 -16.72
CA ARG A 392 5.15 0.25 -17.08
C ARG A 392 4.48 -0.42 -15.89
N ALA A 393 3.37 0.15 -15.47
CA ALA A 393 2.58 -0.34 -14.35
C ALA A 393 1.44 -1.26 -14.79
N GLY A 394 0.97 -2.10 -13.87
CA GLY A 394 -0.20 -2.94 -14.00
C GLY A 394 -0.79 -3.26 -12.65
N GLU A 395 -2.08 -3.47 -12.62
CA GLU A 395 -2.84 -3.84 -11.42
C GLU A 395 -3.86 -4.90 -11.75
N ALA A 396 -4.19 -5.74 -10.78
CA ALA A 396 -5.30 -6.68 -10.87
C ALA A 396 -5.80 -7.04 -9.47
N TYR A 397 -7.09 -7.34 -9.37
CA TYR A 397 -7.74 -7.78 -8.14
C TYR A 397 -9.01 -8.59 -8.47
N ASN A 398 -9.40 -9.51 -7.57
CA ASN A 398 -10.68 -10.25 -7.61
C ASN A 398 -11.67 -9.78 -6.54
N SER A 399 -11.29 -8.80 -5.70
CA SER A 399 -12.15 -8.16 -4.71
C SER A 399 -13.13 -7.16 -5.35
N PRO A 400 -14.17 -6.67 -4.62
CA PRO A 400 -15.09 -5.65 -5.13
C PRO A 400 -14.43 -4.31 -5.50
N ALA A 401 -13.31 -3.95 -4.86
CA ALA A 401 -12.57 -2.71 -5.13
C ALA A 401 -11.09 -2.83 -4.74
N MET A 402 -10.25 -2.07 -5.44
CA MET A 402 -8.87 -1.77 -5.06
C MET A 402 -8.56 -0.33 -5.46
N GLN A 403 -7.93 0.43 -4.58
CA GLN A 403 -7.55 1.81 -4.86
C GLN A 403 -6.06 1.87 -5.18
N THR A 404 -5.72 2.53 -6.30
CA THR A 404 -4.35 2.68 -6.78
C THR A 404 -4.09 4.10 -7.24
N ALA A 405 -2.81 4.48 -7.28
CA ALA A 405 -2.32 5.70 -7.92
C ALA A 405 -0.95 5.41 -8.57
N GLU A 406 -0.64 6.16 -9.63
CA GLU A 406 0.64 6.07 -10.33
C GLU A 406 1.20 7.46 -10.67
N TYR A 407 2.55 7.53 -10.70
CA TYR A 407 3.28 8.75 -11.08
C TYR A 407 4.21 8.46 -12.26
#